data_a7de2bd54d78cb7973b685983704495b
#
_entry.id   a7de2bd54d78cb7973b685983704495b
#
_cell.length_a   1.000
_cell.length_b   1.000
_cell.length_c   1.000
_cell.angle_alpha   90.00
_cell.angle_beta   90.00
_cell.angle_gamma   90.00
#
_symmetry.space_group_name_H-M   'P 1'
#
loop_
_entity.id
_entity.type
_entity.pdbx_description
1 polymer ?
#
loop_
_entity_poly.entity_id
_entity_poly.type
_entity_poly.pdbx_seq_one_letter_code
_entity_poly.pdbx_strand_id
1 'polypeptide(L)'
;MKRTFFLILLFFCALFVKADVLGPYTMDSNVPPTPTGYARVVLPIGGADASVAVSITVCDESGQQYVLRTTTPNAAPYCYFLAYGVYRVVALEDCTAQSNWGALTVGTIFEVTGGGYISLNYIGTISTPSIVQASGTDDNVPPSKVGYNIMKVYGIETNGGGVLV
;
A
#
# COMPACT_ATOMS: atom_id res chain seq x y z
N MET A 1 28.48 10.98 -43.33
CA MET A 1 27.08 10.56 -43.32
C MET A 1 26.79 9.29 -42.46
N LYS A 2 27.60 8.23 -42.50
CA LYS A 2 27.32 7.00 -41.70
C LYS A 2 27.35 7.18 -40.17
N ARG A 3 28.23 8.05 -39.65
CA ARG A 3 28.34 8.31 -38.20
C ARG A 3 27.16 9.11 -37.61
N THR A 4 26.62 10.05 -38.37
CA THR A 4 25.48 10.87 -37.98
C THR A 4 24.18 10.06 -37.92
N PHE A 5 24.03 9.10 -38.86
CA PHE A 5 22.86 8.21 -38.86
C PHE A 5 22.83 7.27 -37.66
N PHE A 6 23.99 6.78 -37.22
CA PHE A 6 24.11 5.92 -36.05
C PHE A 6 23.79 6.66 -34.74
N LEU A 7 24.21 7.92 -34.62
CA LEU A 7 23.88 8.78 -33.49
C LEU A 7 22.40 9.12 -33.40
N ILE A 8 21.75 9.38 -34.54
CA ILE A 8 20.30 9.63 -34.59
C ILE A 8 19.52 8.36 -34.24
N LEU A 9 19.94 7.19 -34.69
CA LEU A 9 19.31 5.92 -34.31
C LEU A 9 19.46 5.60 -32.84
N LEU A 10 20.62 5.87 -32.25
CA LEU A 10 20.85 5.74 -30.78
C LEU A 10 20.00 6.73 -29.99
N PHE A 11 19.83 7.95 -30.46
CA PHE A 11 18.99 8.96 -29.83
C PHE A 11 17.50 8.60 -29.89
N PHE A 12 17.04 8.01 -30.99
CA PHE A 12 15.67 7.51 -31.12
C PHE A 12 15.40 6.29 -30.24
N CYS A 13 16.36 5.38 -30.08
CA CYS A 13 16.22 4.27 -29.12
C CYS A 13 16.18 4.72 -27.65
N ALA A 14 16.81 5.84 -27.31
CA ALA A 14 16.80 6.38 -25.93
C ALA A 14 15.49 7.12 -25.57
N LEU A 15 14.62 7.41 -26.53
CA LEU A 15 13.39 8.18 -26.30
C LEU A 15 12.16 7.33 -25.91
N PHE A 16 12.28 6.01 -25.88
CA PHE A 16 11.21 5.12 -25.45
C PHE A 16 11.55 4.43 -24.16
N VAL A 17 11.87 5.20 -23.10
CA VAL A 17 11.77 4.67 -21.73
C VAL A 17 10.28 4.57 -21.42
N LYS A 18 9.70 3.41 -21.72
CA LYS A 18 8.35 3.08 -21.35
C LYS A 18 8.36 2.82 -19.84
N ALA A 19 7.63 3.60 -19.06
CA ALA A 19 7.45 3.27 -17.66
C ALA A 19 6.66 1.96 -17.58
N ASP A 20 7.21 0.96 -16.89
CA ASP A 20 6.56 -0.35 -16.81
C ASP A 20 5.35 -0.36 -15.88
N VAL A 21 5.21 0.68 -15.03
CA VAL A 21 4.07 0.87 -14.14
C VAL A 21 3.58 2.31 -14.22
N LEU A 22 2.29 2.48 -14.47
CA LEU A 22 1.61 3.77 -14.49
C LEU A 22 0.55 3.81 -13.38
N GLY A 23 0.36 4.93 -12.75
CA GLY A 23 -0.59 5.15 -11.66
C GLY A 23 0.07 5.69 -10.41
N PRO A 24 -0.64 5.75 -9.28
CA PRO A 24 -1.99 5.22 -9.05
C PRO A 24 -3.11 6.03 -9.71
N TYR A 25 -4.18 5.34 -10.08
CA TYR A 25 -5.45 5.96 -10.49
C TYR A 25 -6.55 5.49 -9.55
N THR A 26 -7.41 6.38 -9.09
CA THR A 26 -8.60 6.02 -8.34
C THR A 26 -9.61 5.37 -9.30
N MET A 27 -10.22 4.24 -8.89
CA MET A 27 -11.23 3.53 -9.66
C MET A 27 -12.57 4.28 -9.66
N ASP A 28 -12.58 5.42 -10.33
CA ASP A 28 -13.74 6.25 -10.60
C ASP A 28 -13.93 6.40 -12.12
N SER A 29 -14.76 7.35 -12.52
CA SER A 29 -15.01 7.64 -13.93
C SER A 29 -13.81 8.21 -14.69
N ASN A 30 -12.73 8.55 -14.01
CA ASN A 30 -11.58 9.26 -14.57
C ASN A 30 -10.38 8.35 -14.90
N VAL A 31 -10.51 7.02 -14.69
CA VAL A 31 -9.44 6.09 -15.08
C VAL A 31 -9.28 6.10 -16.59
N PRO A 32 -8.10 6.43 -17.10
CA PRO A 32 -7.87 6.45 -18.53
C PRO A 32 -8.02 5.05 -19.17
N PRO A 33 -8.27 4.97 -20.48
CA PRO A 33 -8.23 3.69 -21.17
C PRO A 33 -6.89 2.99 -20.98
N THR A 34 -6.93 1.66 -20.85
CA THR A 34 -5.72 0.86 -20.69
C THR A 34 -4.80 1.04 -21.91
N PRO A 35 -3.56 1.51 -21.76
CA PRO A 35 -2.65 1.68 -22.87
C PRO A 35 -2.29 0.33 -23.51
N THR A 36 -1.96 0.35 -24.80
CA THR A 36 -1.52 -0.85 -25.51
C THR A 36 -0.24 -1.42 -24.88
N GLY A 37 -0.23 -2.71 -24.62
CA GLY A 37 0.89 -3.42 -23.98
C GLY A 37 0.91 -3.30 -22.46
N TYR A 38 -0.19 -2.83 -21.85
CA TYR A 38 -0.38 -2.81 -20.42
C TYR A 38 -1.61 -3.62 -20.00
N ALA A 39 -1.56 -4.08 -18.77
CA ALA A 39 -2.70 -4.65 -18.06
C ALA A 39 -3.19 -3.66 -17.01
N ARG A 40 -4.50 -3.50 -16.87
CA ARG A 40 -5.10 -2.83 -15.73
C ARG A 40 -5.07 -3.78 -14.54
N VAL A 41 -4.44 -3.37 -13.45
CA VAL A 41 -4.37 -4.11 -12.20
C VAL A 41 -5.05 -3.30 -11.10
N VAL A 42 -6.13 -3.83 -10.56
CA VAL A 42 -6.89 -3.19 -9.47
C VAL A 42 -6.26 -3.58 -8.14
N LEU A 43 -6.10 -2.63 -7.24
CA LEU A 43 -5.58 -2.84 -5.89
C LEU A 43 -6.69 -2.65 -4.83
N PRO A 44 -7.54 -3.65 -4.59
CA PRO A 44 -8.43 -3.61 -3.44
C PRO A 44 -7.64 -3.81 -2.14
N ILE A 45 -8.10 -3.16 -1.09
CA ILE A 45 -7.63 -3.41 0.27
C ILE A 45 -8.68 -4.21 1.04
N GLY A 46 -8.22 -5.21 1.78
CA GLY A 46 -9.03 -5.96 2.73
C GLY A 46 -8.45 -5.87 4.14
N GLY A 47 -9.23 -6.26 5.14
CA GLY A 47 -8.85 -6.26 6.54
C GLY A 47 -9.63 -5.27 7.39
N ALA A 48 -9.43 -5.34 8.70
CA ALA A 48 -10.26 -4.64 9.66
C ALA A 48 -9.90 -3.15 9.80
N ASP A 49 -8.68 -2.76 9.49
CA ASP A 49 -8.23 -1.38 9.63
C ASP A 49 -7.75 -0.82 8.30
N ALA A 50 -8.65 -0.16 7.72
CA ALA A 50 -8.51 0.44 6.43
C ALA A 50 -8.00 1.88 6.45
N SER A 51 -7.69 2.42 7.58
CA SER A 51 -7.07 3.74 7.72
C SER A 51 -5.56 3.69 7.42
N VAL A 52 -4.99 2.49 7.42
CA VAL A 52 -3.54 2.28 7.20
C VAL A 52 -3.25 2.02 5.73
N ALA A 53 -2.33 2.78 5.18
CA ALA A 53 -1.82 2.52 3.84
C ALA A 53 -0.97 1.24 3.85
N VAL A 54 -1.25 0.34 2.92
CA VAL A 54 -0.48 -0.88 2.69
C VAL A 54 0.12 -0.87 1.30
N SER A 55 1.22 -1.56 1.10
CA SER A 55 1.89 -1.58 -0.19
C SER A 55 2.53 -2.91 -0.53
N ILE A 56 2.64 -3.16 -1.82
CA ILE A 56 3.47 -4.20 -2.41
C ILE A 56 4.53 -3.53 -3.29
N THR A 57 5.78 -3.90 -3.09
CA THR A 57 6.86 -3.50 -4.00
C THR A 57 7.15 -4.63 -4.96
N VAL A 58 7.08 -4.34 -6.23
CA VAL A 58 7.41 -5.27 -7.31
C VAL A 58 8.63 -4.76 -8.07
N CYS A 59 9.39 -5.68 -8.66
CA CYS A 59 10.57 -5.40 -9.46
C CYS A 59 10.39 -6.05 -10.82
N ASP A 60 10.63 -5.32 -11.90
CA ASP A 60 10.62 -5.84 -13.25
C ASP A 60 11.92 -6.60 -13.60
N GLU A 61 12.01 -7.12 -14.83
CA GLU A 61 13.18 -7.85 -15.31
C GLU A 61 14.43 -6.97 -15.44
N SER A 62 14.27 -5.65 -15.55
CA SER A 62 15.39 -4.71 -15.60
C SER A 62 16.00 -4.40 -14.23
N GLY A 63 15.30 -4.81 -13.14
CA GLY A 63 15.66 -4.51 -11.77
C GLY A 63 15.03 -3.21 -11.25
N GLN A 64 14.19 -2.54 -12.04
CA GLN A 64 13.48 -1.35 -11.59
C GLN A 64 12.37 -1.73 -10.61
N GLN A 65 12.30 -1.04 -9.48
CA GLN A 65 11.31 -1.27 -8.44
C GLN A 65 10.17 -0.27 -8.51
N TYR A 66 8.96 -0.76 -8.26
CA TYR A 66 7.72 0.00 -8.23
C TYR A 66 6.94 -0.31 -6.97
N VAL A 67 6.51 0.73 -6.26
CA VAL A 67 5.70 0.61 -5.05
C VAL A 67 4.23 0.83 -5.42
N LEU A 68 3.43 -0.23 -5.33
CA LEU A 68 2.00 -0.19 -5.56
C LEU A 68 1.30 -0.03 -4.20
N ARG A 69 0.78 1.16 -3.95
CA ARG A 69 0.10 1.51 -2.68
C ARG A 69 -1.40 1.55 -2.85
N THR A 70 -2.09 1.19 -1.80
CA THR A 70 -3.52 1.47 -1.65
C THR A 70 -3.79 2.08 -0.27
N THR A 71 -4.76 2.99 -0.22
CA THR A 71 -5.17 3.64 1.01
C THR A 71 -6.68 3.55 1.14
N THR A 72 -7.14 3.27 2.33
CA THR A 72 -8.52 3.32 2.81
C THR A 72 -9.53 2.39 2.11
N PRO A 73 -10.36 1.69 2.89
CA PRO A 73 -11.39 0.76 2.39
C PRO A 73 -12.65 1.46 1.89
N ASN A 74 -12.90 2.69 2.32
CA ASN A 74 -14.11 3.42 1.96
C ASN A 74 -13.93 4.28 0.71
N ALA A 75 -12.71 4.36 0.17
CA ALA A 75 -12.44 4.97 -1.11
C ALA A 75 -12.53 3.92 -2.24
N ALA A 76 -12.80 4.37 -3.45
CA ALA A 76 -12.66 3.50 -4.61
C ALA A 76 -11.24 2.91 -4.65
N PRO A 77 -11.08 1.62 -4.95
CA PRO A 77 -9.76 1.00 -4.98
C PRO A 77 -8.87 1.70 -6.00
N TYR A 78 -7.58 1.69 -5.74
CA TYR A 78 -6.62 2.16 -6.73
C TYR A 78 -6.43 1.14 -7.84
N CYS A 79 -6.08 1.63 -9.02
CA CYS A 79 -5.57 0.80 -10.09
C CYS A 79 -4.25 1.34 -10.64
N TYR A 80 -3.50 0.44 -11.20
CA TYR A 80 -2.26 0.70 -11.91
C TYR A 80 -2.33 0.06 -13.28
N PHE A 81 -1.55 0.56 -14.21
CA PHE A 81 -1.29 -0.15 -15.46
C PHE A 81 0.13 -0.71 -15.39
N LEU A 82 0.24 -2.03 -15.42
CA LEU A 82 1.51 -2.74 -15.49
C LEU A 82 1.77 -3.14 -16.92
N ALA A 83 2.95 -2.87 -17.44
CA ALA A 83 3.36 -3.39 -18.73
C ALA A 83 3.32 -4.92 -18.73
N TYR A 84 3.03 -5.53 -19.88
CA TYR A 84 3.16 -6.98 -19.99
C TYR A 84 4.61 -7.39 -19.75
N GLY A 85 4.82 -8.39 -18.92
CA GLY A 85 6.14 -8.84 -18.53
C GLY A 85 6.16 -9.59 -17.22
N VAL A 86 7.34 -9.92 -16.77
CA VAL A 86 7.58 -10.68 -15.55
C VAL A 86 7.97 -9.74 -14.42
N TYR A 87 7.35 -9.94 -13.27
CA TYR A 87 7.59 -9.18 -12.06
C TYR A 87 7.93 -10.08 -10.90
N ARG A 88 8.74 -9.59 -9.98
CA ARG A 88 9.05 -10.25 -8.72
C ARG A 88 8.62 -9.38 -7.55
N VAL A 89 7.96 -9.97 -6.56
CA VAL A 89 7.64 -9.30 -5.30
C VAL A 89 8.92 -9.09 -4.49
N VAL A 90 9.19 -7.84 -4.12
CA VAL A 90 10.38 -7.46 -3.35
C VAL A 90 10.04 -7.22 -1.89
N ALA A 91 8.89 -6.58 -1.62
CA ALA A 91 8.45 -6.27 -0.26
C ALA A 91 6.93 -6.23 -0.16
N LEU A 92 6.43 -6.47 1.04
CA LEU A 92 5.05 -6.26 1.48
C LEU A 92 5.09 -5.43 2.76
N GLU A 93 4.39 -4.31 2.82
CA GLU A 93 4.29 -3.47 4.01
C GLU A 93 2.94 -3.72 4.69
N ASP A 94 2.98 -4.25 5.90
CA ASP A 94 1.84 -4.50 6.80
C ASP A 94 0.66 -5.26 6.16
N CYS A 95 0.93 -6.07 5.14
CA CYS A 95 -0.10 -6.80 4.43
C CYS A 95 0.36 -8.18 3.94
N THR A 96 -0.62 -9.04 3.68
CA THR A 96 -0.47 -10.18 2.78
C THR A 96 -1.05 -9.80 1.42
N ALA A 97 -0.58 -10.44 0.35
CA ALA A 97 -1.05 -10.18 -0.99
C ALA A 97 -1.57 -11.45 -1.66
N GLN A 98 -2.70 -11.32 -2.35
CA GLN A 98 -3.27 -12.34 -3.22
C GLN A 98 -3.62 -11.71 -4.56
N SER A 99 -3.58 -12.51 -5.62
CA SER A 99 -3.92 -12.03 -6.95
C SER A 99 -4.58 -13.14 -7.77
N ASN A 100 -5.07 -12.79 -8.96
CA ASN A 100 -5.50 -13.78 -9.95
C ASN A 100 -4.31 -14.60 -10.52
N TRP A 101 -3.07 -14.23 -10.21
CA TRP A 101 -1.86 -15.01 -10.53
C TRP A 101 -1.39 -15.89 -9.36
N GLY A 102 -2.16 -15.95 -8.25
CA GLY A 102 -1.87 -16.74 -7.06
C GLY A 102 -1.50 -15.90 -5.84
N ALA A 103 -1.03 -16.58 -4.79
CA ALA A 103 -0.53 -15.91 -3.59
C ALA A 103 0.79 -15.20 -3.91
N LEU A 104 0.90 -13.94 -3.48
CA LEU A 104 2.09 -13.13 -3.68
C LEU A 104 2.83 -12.96 -2.34
N THR A 105 3.96 -13.62 -2.22
CA THR A 105 4.88 -13.47 -1.09
C THR A 105 6.19 -12.87 -1.58
N VAL A 106 7.01 -12.34 -0.69
CA VAL A 106 8.35 -11.85 -1.05
C VAL A 106 9.13 -12.94 -1.77
N GLY A 107 9.67 -12.62 -2.93
CA GLY A 107 10.37 -13.54 -3.82
C GLY A 107 9.47 -14.19 -4.88
N THR A 108 8.14 -14.12 -4.77
CA THR A 108 7.23 -14.65 -5.81
C THR A 108 7.45 -13.94 -7.13
N ILE A 109 7.57 -14.73 -8.20
CA ILE A 109 7.62 -14.26 -9.58
C ILE A 109 6.26 -14.52 -10.21
N PHE A 110 5.71 -13.53 -10.91
CA PHE A 110 4.45 -13.64 -11.63
C PHE A 110 4.53 -12.92 -12.97
N GLU A 111 3.76 -13.39 -13.94
CA GLU A 111 3.72 -12.84 -15.28
C GLU A 111 2.41 -12.10 -15.53
N VAL A 112 2.52 -10.84 -15.96
CA VAL A 112 1.39 -10.00 -16.33
C VAL A 112 1.19 -10.09 -17.83
N THR A 113 0.16 -10.83 -18.25
CA THR A 113 -0.24 -10.99 -19.66
C THR A 113 -1.63 -10.44 -19.94
N GLY A 114 -2.35 -10.02 -18.91
CA GLY A 114 -3.70 -9.48 -18.98
C GLY A 114 -4.12 -8.81 -17.68
N GLY A 115 -5.26 -8.16 -17.69
CA GLY A 115 -5.82 -7.46 -16.53
C GLY A 115 -6.10 -8.38 -15.35
N GLY A 116 -6.06 -7.82 -14.15
CA GLY A 116 -6.29 -8.57 -12.93
C GLY A 116 -6.38 -7.70 -11.69
N TYR A 117 -6.16 -8.33 -10.54
CA TYR A 117 -6.17 -7.66 -9.25
C TYR A 117 -5.00 -8.15 -8.38
N ILE A 118 -4.56 -7.27 -7.49
CA ILE A 118 -3.69 -7.62 -6.35
C ILE A 118 -4.41 -7.15 -5.09
N SER A 119 -5.02 -8.07 -4.35
CA SER A 119 -5.68 -7.76 -3.08
C SER A 119 -4.64 -7.71 -1.98
N LEU A 120 -4.54 -6.57 -1.31
CA LEU A 120 -3.67 -6.36 -0.17
C LEU A 120 -4.51 -6.46 1.10
N ASN A 121 -4.26 -7.48 1.94
CA ASN A 121 -4.98 -7.68 3.20
C ASN A 121 -4.10 -7.22 4.35
N TYR A 122 -4.56 -6.20 5.08
CA TYR A 122 -3.86 -5.68 6.24
C TYR A 122 -3.67 -6.74 7.32
N ILE A 123 -2.45 -6.89 7.82
CA ILE A 123 -2.09 -7.82 8.91
C ILE A 123 -1.49 -7.13 10.12
N GLY A 124 -1.34 -5.80 10.08
CA GLY A 124 -0.83 -5.05 11.21
C GLY A 124 -1.69 -5.32 12.44
N THR A 125 -1.06 -5.55 13.56
CA THR A 125 -1.74 -5.54 14.84
C THR A 125 -2.17 -4.11 15.10
N ILE A 126 -3.48 -3.88 15.14
CA ILE A 126 -4.00 -2.72 15.85
C ILE A 126 -3.45 -2.89 17.26
N SER A 127 -2.39 -2.17 17.59
CA SER A 127 -2.02 -2.03 18.98
C SER A 127 -3.20 -1.28 19.62
N THR A 128 -4.15 -2.04 20.17
CA THR A 128 -5.09 -1.44 21.11
C THR A 128 -4.21 -0.70 22.10
N PRO A 129 -4.38 0.62 22.25
CA PRO A 129 -3.57 1.36 23.19
C PRO A 129 -3.73 0.67 24.53
N SER A 130 -2.65 0.12 25.06
CA SER A 130 -2.69 -0.49 26.38
C SER A 130 -2.96 0.62 27.37
N ILE A 131 -4.19 0.72 27.84
CA ILE A 131 -4.56 1.66 28.89
C ILE A 131 -4.06 1.05 30.19
N VAL A 132 -2.99 1.61 30.72
CA VAL A 132 -2.55 1.30 32.07
C VAL A 132 -3.41 2.16 33.01
N GLN A 133 -4.35 1.52 33.69
CA GLN A 133 -5.17 2.19 34.68
C GLN A 133 -4.28 2.53 35.87
N ALA A 134 -4.06 3.81 36.09
CA ALA A 134 -3.44 4.31 37.31
C ALA A 134 -4.55 4.79 38.25
N SER A 135 -4.64 4.21 39.45
CA SER A 135 -5.52 4.73 40.50
C SER A 135 -4.75 5.75 41.33
N GLY A 136 -5.23 6.97 41.39
CA GLY A 136 -4.63 8.02 42.19
C GLY A 136 -5.28 9.37 41.97
N THR A 137 -5.07 10.26 42.91
CA THR A 137 -5.37 11.69 42.77
C THR A 137 -4.27 12.35 41.96
N ASP A 138 -4.49 13.59 41.49
CA ASP A 138 -3.56 14.34 40.67
C ASP A 138 -2.10 14.35 41.16
N ASP A 139 -1.90 14.33 42.46
CA ASP A 139 -0.58 14.39 43.10
C ASP A 139 0.11 13.03 43.23
N ASN A 140 -0.63 11.93 43.03
CA ASN A 140 -0.15 10.55 43.21
C ASN A 140 -0.12 9.73 41.91
N VAL A 141 -0.38 10.32 40.78
CA VAL A 141 -0.30 9.61 39.50
C VAL A 141 1.17 9.34 39.22
N PRO A 142 1.56 8.07 39.06
CA PRO A 142 2.96 7.75 38.72
C PRO A 142 3.37 8.38 37.38
N PRO A 143 4.64 8.72 37.20
CA PRO A 143 5.12 9.26 35.94
C PRO A 143 4.82 8.30 34.78
N SER A 144 4.50 8.85 33.62
CA SER A 144 4.22 8.03 32.44
C SER A 144 5.44 7.19 32.08
N LYS A 145 5.20 5.92 31.76
CA LYS A 145 6.24 5.07 31.19
C LYS A 145 6.58 5.53 29.77
N VAL A 146 7.79 5.24 29.33
CA VAL A 146 8.19 5.52 27.94
C VAL A 146 7.19 4.87 26.97
N GLY A 147 6.65 5.64 26.04
CA GLY A 147 5.65 5.20 25.07
C GLY A 147 4.19 5.32 25.53
N TYR A 148 3.93 5.88 26.71
CA TYR A 148 2.57 6.12 27.21
C TYR A 148 2.36 7.60 27.50
N ASN A 149 1.15 8.06 27.24
CA ASN A 149 0.70 9.39 27.63
C ASN A 149 -0.25 9.29 28.82
N ILE A 150 -0.17 10.24 29.73
CA ILE A 150 -1.13 10.36 30.83
C ILE A 150 -2.36 11.09 30.29
N MET A 151 -3.52 10.44 30.36
CA MET A 151 -4.80 11.05 30.08
C MET A 151 -5.57 11.22 31.39
N LYS A 152 -5.91 12.45 31.72
CA LYS A 152 -6.74 12.79 32.86
C LYS A 152 -8.20 12.90 32.41
N VAL A 153 -9.07 12.10 33.03
CA VAL A 153 -10.51 12.16 32.75
C VAL A 153 -11.19 12.85 33.91
N TYR A 154 -11.76 14.03 33.65
CA TYR A 154 -12.48 14.82 34.67
C TYR A 154 -13.99 14.70 34.45
N GLY A 155 -14.72 14.47 35.53
CA GLY A 155 -16.12 14.86 35.64
C GLY A 155 -17.14 14.00 34.91
N ILE A 156 -16.90 12.71 34.71
CA ILE A 156 -17.95 11.79 34.28
C ILE A 156 -18.36 10.97 35.52
N GLU A 157 -19.21 11.54 36.35
CA GLU A 157 -19.95 10.74 37.31
C GLU A 157 -21.13 10.09 36.57
N THR A 158 -21.01 8.80 36.31
CA THR A 158 -22.16 7.99 35.91
C THR A 158 -22.86 7.51 37.17
N ASN A 159 -24.17 7.70 37.30
CA ASN A 159 -25.01 7.12 38.32
C ASN A 159 -24.94 5.58 38.25
N GLY A 160 -23.90 4.98 38.76
CA GLY A 160 -23.69 3.54 38.69
C GLY A 160 -22.25 3.08 38.87
N GLY A 161 -21.30 3.95 39.15
CA GLY A 161 -19.95 3.57 39.61
C GLY A 161 -19.06 2.95 38.51
N GLY A 162 -19.30 3.23 37.26
CA GLY A 162 -18.40 2.83 36.16
C GLY A 162 -17.75 4.04 35.49
N VAL A 163 -16.43 4.09 35.48
CA VAL A 163 -15.70 5.03 34.64
C VAL A 163 -15.67 4.44 33.24
N LEU A 164 -16.35 5.10 32.29
CA LEU A 164 -16.12 4.84 30.87
C LEU A 164 -14.87 5.60 30.45
N VAL A 165 -13.84 4.88 30.08
CA VAL A 165 -12.62 5.39 29.48
C VAL A 165 -12.77 5.35 27.96
#